data_ae18852fc8f812f4dafa4709c7fc77ff
#
_entry.id   ae18852fc8f812f4dafa4709c7fc77ff
#
_cell.length_a   1.000
_cell.length_b   1.000
_cell.length_c   1.000
_cell.angle_alpha   90.00
_cell.angle_beta   90.00
_cell.angle_gamma   90.00
#
_symmetry.space_group_name_H-M   'P 1'
#
loop_
_entity.id
_entity.type
_entity.pdbx_description
1 polymer ?
#
loop_
_entity_poly.entity_id
_entity_poly.type
_entity_poly.pdbx_seq_one_letter_code
_entity_poly.pdbx_strand_id
1 'polypeptide(L)'
;DVYKRQSLEGFRETLETYHRSMKELGFKLMKLAVLSFGAEPDEILDAFHTPTTWLRLLHYPSRSGAFQEGIYGSAPHLDFGCLTLLAQDEVGGLQVLSQEEEWVDVPYIADSFVLNVGEMLQRLSNGFLIPTPHRVINPENRERYSCPFFYDPHVNTVIKPLKGT
;
A
#
# COMPACT_ATOMS: atom_id res chain seq x y z
N ASP A 1 -16.44 -12.56 2.97
CA ASP A 1 -16.35 -12.72 1.53
C ASP A 1 -16.59 -14.17 1.12
N VAL A 2 -17.71 -14.42 0.45
CA VAL A 2 -18.27 -15.76 0.21
C VAL A 2 -17.52 -16.51 -0.90
N TYR A 3 -16.72 -15.81 -1.73
CA TYR A 3 -16.14 -16.35 -2.97
C TYR A 3 -14.62 -16.55 -2.97
N LYS A 4 -14.00 -16.81 -1.83
CA LYS A 4 -12.56 -17.08 -1.72
C LYS A 4 -12.19 -18.45 -2.28
N ARG A 5 -12.22 -18.64 -3.59
CA ARG A 5 -11.68 -19.82 -4.30
C ARG A 5 -11.64 -21.11 -3.45
N GLN A 6 -12.76 -21.50 -2.88
CA GLN A 6 -12.87 -22.63 -1.95
C GLN A 6 -12.42 -23.97 -2.54
N SER A 7 -12.35 -24.04 -3.87
CA SER A 7 -11.85 -25.22 -4.59
C SER A 7 -10.31 -25.38 -4.55
N LEU A 8 -9.58 -24.34 -4.12
CA LEU A 8 -8.13 -24.41 -3.94
C LEU A 8 -7.83 -24.69 -2.47
N GLU A 9 -7.33 -25.90 -2.20
CA GLU A 9 -6.93 -26.31 -0.86
C GLU A 9 -5.89 -25.35 -0.28
N GLY A 10 -6.09 -24.95 0.97
CA GLY A 10 -5.20 -24.04 1.68
C GLY A 10 -5.25 -22.55 1.27
N PHE A 11 -5.89 -22.20 0.13
CA PHE A 11 -5.90 -20.82 -0.37
C PHE A 11 -6.48 -19.84 0.65
N ARG A 12 -7.63 -20.18 1.22
CA ARG A 12 -8.28 -19.32 2.22
C ARG A 12 -7.43 -19.17 3.47
N GLU A 13 -6.92 -20.26 4.02
CA GLU A 13 -6.10 -20.26 5.23
C GLU A 13 -4.81 -19.45 5.05
N THR A 14 -4.17 -19.59 3.91
CA THR A 14 -2.97 -18.82 3.55
C THR A 14 -3.27 -17.33 3.54
N LEU A 15 -4.34 -16.91 2.87
CA LEU A 15 -4.73 -15.51 2.82
C LEU A 15 -5.14 -14.93 4.19
N GLU A 16 -5.88 -15.69 4.98
CA GLU A 16 -6.30 -15.26 6.32
C GLU A 16 -5.09 -15.15 7.27
N THR A 17 -4.12 -16.05 7.16
CA THR A 17 -2.86 -16.00 7.93
C THR A 17 -2.02 -14.81 7.50
N TYR A 18 -1.82 -14.61 6.21
CA TYR A 18 -1.11 -13.46 5.66
C TYR A 18 -1.78 -12.15 6.09
N HIS A 19 -3.09 -12.04 5.92
CA HIS A 19 -3.86 -10.86 6.34
C HIS A 19 -3.67 -10.52 7.82
N ARG A 20 -3.67 -11.54 8.71
CA ARG A 20 -3.44 -11.36 10.16
C ARG A 20 -2.06 -10.78 10.42
N SER A 21 -1.03 -11.38 9.82
CA SER A 21 0.36 -10.91 9.97
C SER A 21 0.53 -9.48 9.44
N MET A 22 -0.11 -9.15 8.32
CA MET A 22 -0.08 -7.80 7.76
C MET A 22 -0.79 -6.77 8.66
N LYS A 23 -1.89 -7.15 9.32
CA LYS A 23 -2.54 -6.28 10.33
C LYS A 23 -1.62 -5.97 11.50
N GLU A 24 -0.94 -6.98 12.03
CA GLU A 24 0.00 -6.80 13.13
C GLU A 24 1.18 -5.91 12.73
N LEU A 25 1.72 -6.11 11.53
CA LEU A 25 2.78 -5.27 10.98
C LEU A 25 2.28 -3.84 10.76
N GLY A 26 1.10 -3.67 10.15
CA GLY A 26 0.49 -2.37 9.89
C GLY A 26 0.28 -1.57 11.18
N PHE A 27 -0.16 -2.21 12.26
CA PHE A 27 -0.31 -1.55 13.56
C PHE A 27 1.02 -1.02 14.11
N LYS A 28 2.08 -1.83 14.03
CA LYS A 28 3.44 -1.41 14.46
C LYS A 28 3.96 -0.25 13.61
N LEU A 29 3.78 -0.33 12.29
CA LEU A 29 4.22 0.73 11.38
C LEU A 29 3.43 2.02 11.57
N MET A 30 2.12 1.93 11.80
CA MET A 30 1.31 3.09 12.11
C MET A 30 1.75 3.79 13.39
N LYS A 31 2.08 3.02 14.43
CA LYS A 31 2.66 3.57 15.67
C LYS A 31 3.97 4.32 15.40
N LEU A 32 4.87 3.72 14.63
CA LEU A 32 6.14 4.35 14.26
C LEU A 32 5.93 5.62 13.41
N ALA A 33 4.98 5.58 12.47
CA ALA A 33 4.63 6.73 11.66
C ALA A 33 4.15 7.90 12.53
N VAL A 34 3.24 7.66 13.48
CA VAL A 34 2.76 8.70 14.40
C VAL A 34 3.88 9.30 15.22
N LEU A 35 4.77 8.47 15.76
CA LEU A 35 5.94 8.92 16.51
C LEU A 35 6.90 9.77 15.65
N SER A 36 7.03 9.47 14.35
CA SER A 36 7.97 10.15 13.46
C SER A 36 7.67 11.65 13.26
N PHE A 37 6.42 12.07 13.41
CA PHE A 37 6.01 13.46 13.33
C PHE A 37 5.66 14.10 14.70
N GLY A 38 6.05 13.44 15.79
CA GLY A 38 6.01 13.99 17.14
C GLY A 38 4.65 13.96 17.84
N ALA A 39 3.66 13.25 17.27
CA ALA A 39 2.36 13.08 17.92
C ALA A 39 2.35 11.90 18.89
N GLU A 40 1.41 11.94 19.85
CA GLU A 40 1.21 10.84 20.78
C GLU A 40 0.40 9.70 20.13
N PRO A 41 0.93 8.47 20.08
CA PRO A 41 0.24 7.36 19.42
C PRO A 41 -1.16 7.07 19.96
N ASP A 42 -1.37 7.22 21.26
CA ASP A 42 -2.66 6.93 21.91
C ASP A 42 -3.80 7.83 21.42
N GLU A 43 -3.50 8.93 20.75
CA GLU A 43 -4.53 9.82 20.19
C GLU A 43 -5.31 9.19 19.04
N ILE A 44 -4.69 8.27 18.31
CA ILE A 44 -5.28 7.67 17.09
C ILE A 44 -5.25 6.14 17.07
N LEU A 45 -4.34 5.49 17.81
CA LEU A 45 -4.17 4.05 17.70
C LEU A 45 -5.39 3.23 18.11
N ASP A 46 -6.26 3.75 18.95
CA ASP A 46 -7.53 3.09 19.26
C ASP A 46 -8.38 2.83 18.01
N ALA A 47 -8.31 3.72 17.03
CA ALA A 47 -9.00 3.56 15.75
C ALA A 47 -8.42 2.42 14.88
N PHE A 48 -7.23 1.91 15.22
CA PHE A 48 -6.55 0.83 14.53
C PHE A 48 -6.65 -0.54 15.21
N HIS A 49 -7.36 -0.66 16.33
CA HIS A 49 -7.69 -1.97 16.91
C HIS A 49 -8.66 -2.76 16.02
N THR A 50 -9.59 -2.06 15.37
CA THR A 50 -10.49 -2.62 14.35
C THR A 50 -10.33 -1.87 13.03
N PRO A 51 -9.16 -2.02 12.37
CA PRO A 51 -8.84 -1.25 11.18
C PRO A 51 -9.71 -1.64 9.99
N THR A 52 -9.90 -0.71 9.08
CA THR A 52 -10.36 -0.98 7.72
C THR A 52 -9.17 -1.48 6.92
N THR A 53 -9.26 -2.66 6.33
CA THR A 53 -8.15 -3.26 5.59
C THR A 53 -8.62 -3.83 4.26
N TRP A 54 -7.78 -3.71 3.25
CA TRP A 54 -7.99 -4.29 1.92
C TRP A 54 -6.75 -5.06 1.51
N LEU A 55 -6.90 -6.35 1.26
CA LEU A 55 -5.88 -7.18 0.63
C LEU A 55 -6.30 -7.42 -0.82
N ARG A 56 -5.48 -6.99 -1.76
CA ARG A 56 -5.72 -7.23 -3.18
C ARG A 56 -4.66 -8.19 -3.73
N LEU A 57 -5.07 -9.09 -4.58
CA LEU A 57 -4.19 -9.95 -5.38
C LEU A 57 -4.28 -9.44 -6.82
N LEU A 58 -3.22 -8.86 -7.31
CA LEU A 58 -3.18 -8.22 -8.62
C LEU A 58 -2.35 -9.06 -9.58
N HIS A 59 -2.91 -9.33 -10.74
CA HIS A 59 -2.26 -9.94 -11.88
C HIS A 59 -2.27 -8.95 -13.05
N TYR A 60 -1.10 -8.67 -13.56
CA TYR A 60 -0.89 -7.82 -14.73
C TYR A 60 -0.44 -8.73 -15.87
N PRO A 61 -1.30 -9.03 -16.85
CA PRO A 61 -0.97 -9.88 -17.98
C PRO A 61 0.20 -9.32 -18.78
N SER A 62 1.00 -10.21 -19.36
CA SER A 62 2.08 -9.80 -20.26
C SER A 62 1.56 -9.00 -21.45
N ARG A 63 2.35 -8.04 -21.92
CA ARG A 63 2.06 -7.23 -23.08
C ARG A 63 3.11 -7.46 -24.15
N SER A 64 2.70 -7.39 -25.42
CA SER A 64 3.62 -7.28 -26.54
C SER A 64 3.90 -5.81 -26.86
N GLY A 65 5.15 -5.47 -27.13
CA GLY A 65 5.59 -4.13 -27.51
C GLY A 65 5.99 -3.22 -26.34
N ALA A 66 6.80 -2.23 -26.65
CA ALA A 66 7.32 -1.27 -25.68
C ALA A 66 6.23 -0.48 -24.95
N PHE A 67 6.57 0.07 -23.80
CA PHE A 67 5.69 0.97 -23.06
C PHE A 67 5.20 2.12 -23.94
N GLN A 68 3.92 2.39 -23.87
CA GLN A 68 3.28 3.55 -24.52
C GLN A 68 2.64 4.41 -23.43
N GLU A 69 2.91 5.71 -23.46
CA GLU A 69 2.29 6.66 -22.53
C GLU A 69 0.76 6.59 -22.63
N GLY A 70 0.10 6.60 -21.47
CA GLY A 70 -1.36 6.43 -21.38
C GLY A 70 -1.83 4.98 -21.25
N ILE A 71 -0.95 3.98 -21.38
CA ILE A 71 -1.27 2.56 -21.17
C ILE A 71 -0.51 2.01 -19.99
N TYR A 72 -1.16 1.94 -18.86
CA TYR A 72 -0.57 1.55 -17.59
C TYR A 72 -1.14 0.22 -17.07
N GLY A 73 -0.35 -0.50 -16.28
CA GLY A 73 -0.87 -1.54 -15.40
C GLY A 73 -1.70 -0.92 -14.27
N SER A 74 -1.22 0.20 -13.73
CA SER A 74 -1.97 1.11 -12.87
C SER A 74 -1.58 2.55 -13.21
N ALA A 75 -2.56 3.38 -13.53
CA ALA A 75 -2.31 4.79 -13.88
C ALA A 75 -1.70 5.57 -12.69
N PRO A 76 -1.01 6.69 -12.94
CA PRO A 76 -0.52 7.56 -11.88
C PRO A 76 -1.61 7.93 -10.88
N HIS A 77 -1.36 7.72 -9.58
CA HIS A 77 -2.30 8.02 -8.50
C HIS A 77 -1.60 8.20 -7.16
N LEU A 78 -2.32 8.70 -6.19
CA LEU A 78 -1.99 8.65 -4.77
C LEU A 78 -2.88 7.61 -4.08
N ASP A 79 -2.37 6.96 -3.05
CA ASP A 79 -3.21 6.18 -2.15
C ASP A 79 -3.96 7.11 -1.20
N PHE A 80 -5.24 6.87 -1.05
CA PHE A 80 -6.07 7.77 -0.25
C PHE A 80 -6.03 7.44 1.26
N GLY A 81 -5.66 6.21 1.64
CA GLY A 81 -5.65 5.71 3.02
C GLY A 81 -4.51 6.24 3.90
N CYS A 82 -4.16 5.47 4.93
CA CYS A 82 -3.02 5.78 5.79
C CYS A 82 -1.74 5.11 5.31
N LEU A 83 -1.71 3.79 5.25
CA LEU A 83 -0.54 3.00 4.86
C LEU A 83 -0.88 1.96 3.81
N THR A 84 0.02 1.79 2.85
CA THR A 84 0.01 0.67 1.91
C THR A 84 1.30 -0.13 2.06
N LEU A 85 1.16 -1.42 2.30
CA LEU A 85 2.26 -2.38 2.35
C LEU A 85 2.17 -3.24 1.09
N LEU A 86 3.08 -3.07 0.17
CA LEU A 86 3.07 -3.75 -1.11
C LEU A 86 4.12 -4.85 -1.17
N ALA A 87 3.66 -6.10 -1.30
CA ALA A 87 4.50 -7.18 -1.81
C ALA A 87 4.45 -7.17 -3.34
N GLN A 88 5.61 -7.25 -3.98
CA GLN A 88 5.72 -7.34 -5.43
C GLN A 88 6.64 -8.50 -5.82
N ASP A 89 6.52 -8.97 -7.06
CA ASP A 89 7.44 -9.95 -7.62
C ASP A 89 8.71 -9.30 -8.20
N GLU A 90 9.63 -10.12 -8.67
CA GLU A 90 10.91 -9.70 -9.25
C GLU A 90 10.79 -9.01 -10.62
N VAL A 91 9.59 -8.94 -11.18
CA VAL A 91 9.36 -8.37 -12.52
C VAL A 91 9.54 -6.86 -12.52
N GLY A 92 9.25 -6.20 -11.39
CA GLY A 92 9.37 -4.75 -11.28
C GLY A 92 8.17 -4.00 -11.88
N GLY A 93 8.43 -2.79 -12.44
CA GLY A 93 7.44 -1.96 -13.10
C GLY A 93 6.67 -1.02 -12.21
N LEU A 94 6.88 -1.03 -10.89
CA LEU A 94 6.43 0.02 -10.00
C LEU A 94 7.33 1.25 -10.17
N GLN A 95 6.75 2.41 -10.36
CA GLN A 95 7.46 3.69 -10.41
C GLN A 95 6.84 4.68 -9.44
N VAL A 96 7.69 5.51 -8.86
CA VAL A 96 7.31 6.66 -8.02
C VAL A 96 7.76 7.96 -8.66
N LEU A 97 7.02 9.03 -8.44
CA LEU A 97 7.39 10.36 -8.91
C LEU A 97 8.34 11.01 -7.89
N SER A 98 9.55 11.35 -8.34
CA SER A 98 10.53 12.06 -7.51
C SER A 98 10.14 13.53 -7.28
N GLN A 99 10.89 14.23 -6.42
CA GLN A 99 10.71 15.66 -6.20
C GLN A 99 11.12 16.50 -7.43
N GLU A 100 11.95 15.95 -8.29
CA GLU A 100 12.38 16.52 -9.56
C GLU A 100 11.37 16.25 -10.70
N GLU A 101 10.20 15.72 -10.37
CA GLU A 101 9.14 15.34 -11.34
C GLU A 101 9.56 14.23 -12.31
N GLU A 102 10.48 13.37 -11.92
CA GLU A 102 10.92 12.23 -12.70
C GLU A 102 10.33 10.91 -12.17
N TRP A 103 9.92 10.02 -13.07
CA TRP A 103 9.47 8.69 -12.71
C TRP A 103 10.67 7.77 -12.45
N VAL A 104 10.79 7.30 -11.22
CA VAL A 104 11.88 6.45 -10.75
C VAL A 104 11.38 5.04 -10.48
N ASP A 105 12.08 4.03 -11.00
CA ASP A 105 11.76 2.63 -10.73
C ASP A 105 11.98 2.27 -9.26
N VAL A 106 11.03 1.56 -8.67
CA VAL A 106 11.17 0.95 -7.36
C VAL A 106 11.66 -0.48 -7.53
N PRO A 107 12.92 -0.77 -7.20
CA PRO A 107 13.50 -2.10 -7.42
C PRO A 107 12.82 -3.16 -6.53
N TYR A 108 12.75 -4.38 -7.04
CA TYR A 108 12.42 -5.53 -6.21
C TYR A 108 13.56 -5.83 -5.24
N ILE A 109 13.22 -6.01 -3.97
CA ILE A 109 14.14 -6.49 -2.94
C ILE A 109 13.49 -7.71 -2.30
N ALA A 110 14.17 -8.86 -2.32
CA ALA A 110 13.65 -10.08 -1.74
C ALA A 110 13.31 -9.90 -0.24
N ASP A 111 12.26 -10.56 0.21
CA ASP A 111 11.82 -10.57 1.61
C ASP A 111 11.51 -9.16 2.17
N SER A 112 11.09 -8.23 1.31
CA SER A 112 10.73 -6.89 1.71
C SER A 112 9.34 -6.47 1.21
N PHE A 113 8.84 -5.38 1.79
CA PHE A 113 7.66 -4.67 1.33
C PHE A 113 8.04 -3.25 0.91
N VAL A 114 7.38 -2.74 -0.13
CA VAL A 114 7.34 -1.30 -0.35
C VAL A 114 6.27 -0.72 0.56
N LEU A 115 6.66 0.26 1.38
CA LEU A 115 5.75 1.00 2.25
C LEU A 115 5.55 2.40 1.68
N ASN A 116 4.30 2.77 1.43
CA ASN A 116 3.95 4.15 1.11
C ASN A 116 2.85 4.68 2.02
N VAL A 117 2.84 5.99 2.20
CA VAL A 117 1.81 6.73 2.94
C VAL A 117 0.73 7.21 1.99
N GLY A 118 -0.48 7.33 2.50
CA GLY A 118 -1.61 7.88 1.77
C GLY A 118 -2.08 9.24 2.32
N GLU A 119 -3.10 9.81 1.66
CA GLU A 119 -3.62 11.15 1.95
C GLU A 119 -4.22 11.29 3.36
N MET A 120 -4.80 10.21 3.92
CA MET A 120 -5.28 10.25 5.31
C MET A 120 -4.12 10.46 6.29
N LEU A 121 -2.99 9.78 6.09
CA LEU A 121 -1.83 9.94 6.96
C LEU A 121 -1.16 11.30 6.76
N GLN A 122 -1.16 11.84 5.55
CA GLN A 122 -0.77 13.23 5.31
C GLN A 122 -1.61 14.19 6.16
N ARG A 123 -2.92 14.00 6.19
CA ARG A 123 -3.83 14.85 6.97
C ARG A 123 -3.62 14.68 8.48
N LEU A 124 -3.42 13.44 8.97
CA LEU A 124 -3.14 13.16 10.38
C LEU A 124 -1.84 13.85 10.84
N SER A 125 -0.81 13.84 9.98
CA SER A 125 0.50 14.44 10.24
C SER A 125 0.57 15.96 9.92
N ASN A 126 -0.55 16.58 9.60
CA ASN A 126 -0.62 18.00 9.19
C ASN A 126 0.36 18.35 8.04
N GLY A 127 0.54 17.42 7.10
CA GLY A 127 1.42 17.59 5.94
C GLY A 127 2.89 17.23 6.16
N PHE A 128 3.26 16.72 7.33
CA PHE A 128 4.63 16.25 7.58
C PHE A 128 5.00 15.04 6.72
N LEU A 129 4.10 14.05 6.64
CA LEU A 129 4.23 12.91 5.74
C LEU A 129 3.47 13.20 4.44
N ILE A 130 4.16 13.10 3.33
CA ILE A 130 3.61 13.43 2.00
C ILE A 130 3.44 12.15 1.19
N PRO A 131 2.23 11.85 0.67
CA PRO A 131 2.02 10.74 -0.22
C PRO A 131 2.79 10.94 -1.54
N THR A 132 3.37 9.86 -2.03
CA THR A 132 4.14 9.88 -3.27
C THR A 132 3.29 9.37 -4.42
N PRO A 133 3.12 10.15 -5.52
CA PRO A 133 2.47 9.65 -6.72
C PRO A 133 3.21 8.43 -7.26
N HIS A 134 2.46 7.40 -7.61
CA HIS A 134 3.05 6.17 -8.13
C HIS A 134 2.19 5.57 -9.24
N ARG A 135 2.84 4.76 -10.07
CA ARG A 135 2.21 4.08 -11.20
C ARG A 135 2.82 2.70 -11.43
N VAL A 136 2.15 1.87 -12.20
CA VAL A 136 2.69 0.58 -12.65
C VAL A 136 2.78 0.58 -14.17
N ILE A 137 3.98 0.36 -14.67
CA ILE A 137 4.26 0.06 -16.07
C ILE A 137 4.37 -1.46 -16.20
N ASN A 138 3.52 -2.07 -17.01
CA ASN A 138 3.60 -3.50 -17.22
C ASN A 138 4.79 -3.82 -18.12
N PRO A 139 5.79 -4.60 -17.66
CA PRO A 139 6.96 -4.93 -18.48
C PRO A 139 6.56 -5.74 -19.72
N GLU A 140 7.35 -5.58 -20.76
CA GLU A 140 7.16 -6.29 -22.01
C GLU A 140 7.39 -7.80 -21.83
N ASN A 141 6.49 -8.62 -22.41
CA ASN A 141 6.59 -10.08 -22.47
C ASN A 141 6.70 -10.80 -21.11
N ARG A 142 6.33 -10.17 -20.02
CA ARG A 142 6.30 -10.80 -18.69
C ARG A 142 4.98 -10.54 -17.98
N GLU A 143 4.50 -11.53 -17.27
CA GLU A 143 3.39 -11.36 -16.32
C GLU A 143 3.94 -10.82 -15.00
N ARG A 144 3.19 -9.94 -14.35
CA ARG A 144 3.54 -9.36 -13.06
C ARG A 144 2.46 -9.65 -12.05
N TYR A 145 2.89 -9.94 -10.82
CA TYR A 145 1.99 -10.12 -9.68
C TYR A 145 2.36 -9.17 -8.56
N SER A 146 1.36 -8.65 -7.87
CA SER A 146 1.58 -7.87 -6.66
C SER A 146 0.43 -8.04 -5.68
N CYS A 147 0.72 -7.75 -4.41
CA CYS A 147 -0.21 -7.96 -3.32
C CYS A 147 -0.19 -6.73 -2.38
N PRO A 148 -0.87 -5.63 -2.74
CA PRO A 148 -1.00 -4.50 -1.84
C PRO A 148 -1.96 -4.81 -0.69
N PHE A 149 -1.54 -4.42 0.50
CA PHE A 149 -2.32 -4.45 1.72
C PHE A 149 -2.51 -3.01 2.22
N PHE A 150 -3.74 -2.53 2.16
CA PHE A 150 -4.12 -1.21 2.66
C PHE A 150 -4.51 -1.30 4.12
N TYR A 151 -4.02 -0.36 4.93
CA TYR A 151 -4.21 -0.34 6.37
C TYR A 151 -4.66 1.04 6.83
N ASP A 152 -5.95 1.14 7.12
CA ASP A 152 -6.65 2.38 7.43
C ASP A 152 -7.33 2.30 8.81
N PRO A 153 -7.66 3.43 9.45
CA PRO A 153 -8.37 3.40 10.70
C PRO A 153 -9.80 2.85 10.52
N HIS A 154 -10.46 2.61 11.63
CA HIS A 154 -11.89 2.24 11.62
C HIS A 154 -12.70 3.25 10.80
N VAL A 155 -13.64 2.77 10.00
CA VAL A 155 -14.41 3.55 9.01
C VAL A 155 -15.12 4.80 9.58
N ASN A 156 -15.47 4.79 10.87
CA ASN A 156 -16.11 5.92 11.53
C ASN A 156 -15.13 6.92 12.14
N THR A 157 -13.81 6.77 11.89
CA THR A 157 -12.79 7.66 12.45
C THR A 157 -12.79 8.99 11.71
N VAL A 158 -12.83 10.08 12.46
CA VAL A 158 -12.67 11.42 11.91
C VAL A 158 -11.20 11.71 11.67
N ILE A 159 -10.82 11.93 10.41
CA ILE A 159 -9.46 12.23 10.00
C ILE A 159 -9.23 13.74 10.12
N LYS A 160 -8.41 14.13 11.08
CA LYS A 160 -7.98 15.53 11.34
C LYS A 160 -6.54 15.53 11.84
N PRO A 161 -5.79 16.63 11.72
CA PRO A 161 -4.46 16.75 12.30
C PRO A 161 -4.44 16.32 13.77
N LEU A 162 -3.41 15.53 14.14
CA LEU A 162 -3.19 15.13 15.52
C LEU A 162 -2.58 16.30 16.32
N LYS A 163 -2.71 16.28 17.64
CA LYS A 163 -2.17 17.35 18.48
C LYS A 163 -0.65 17.37 18.42
N GLY A 164 -0.09 18.54 18.36
CA GLY A 164 1.36 18.74 18.30
C GLY A 164 1.98 18.67 16.90
N THR A 165 1.14 18.47 15.87
CA THR A 165 1.58 18.45 14.45
C THR A 165 1.44 19.78 13.77
#